data_42bf1aa46c414b78c5d83809af4ffe6f
#
_entry.id   42bf1aa46c414b78c5d83809af4ffe6f
#
_cell.length_a   1.000
_cell.length_b   1.000
_cell.length_c   1.000
_cell.angle_alpha   90.00
_cell.angle_beta   90.00
_cell.angle_gamma   90.00
#
_symmetry.space_group_name_H-M   'P 1'
#
loop_
_entity.id
_entity.type
_entity.pdbx_description
1 polymer ?
#
loop_
_entity_poly.entity_id
_entity_poly.type
_entity_poly.pdbx_seq_one_letter_code
_entity_poly.pdbx_strand_id
1 'polypeptide(L)'
;GAFDGIERKIAQRLNTNVVGYSAAKEAVKIDRGNLMQYIAPQDLKSFGLIPEIIGRLPVLTYLNPLDRTALRNILTEPKNSIIKQYVKLFEMDGVKLEFEPEVFEYIVDKAIEYKLGARGLRSIVETIMNDVMFEIPSQQTERFVVTLDYAKQQMGKANVSRLQMA
;
A
#
# COMPACT_ATOMS: atom_id res chain seq x y z
N GLY A 1 2.74 5.03 -9.51
CA GLY A 1 2.20 6.33 -9.96
C GLY A 1 2.99 6.88 -11.14
N ALA A 2 2.70 8.12 -11.56
CA ALA A 2 3.36 8.74 -12.73
C ALA A 2 4.90 8.85 -12.60
N PHE A 3 5.41 8.82 -11.38
CA PHE A 3 6.85 8.89 -11.08
C PHE A 3 7.42 7.56 -10.58
N ASP A 4 6.77 6.46 -10.89
CA ASP A 4 7.28 5.14 -10.52
C ASP A 4 8.64 4.88 -11.20
N GLY A 5 9.62 4.44 -10.40
CA GLY A 5 10.99 4.24 -10.86
C GLY A 5 11.91 5.49 -10.86
N ILE A 6 11.43 6.66 -10.40
CA ILE A 6 12.25 7.88 -10.30
C ILE A 6 13.39 7.70 -9.29
N GLU A 7 13.25 6.80 -8.32
CA GLU A 7 14.27 6.45 -7.32
C GLU A 7 15.59 6.03 -7.98
N ARG A 8 15.52 5.41 -9.16
CA ARG A 8 16.72 5.04 -9.93
C ARG A 8 17.51 6.26 -10.39
N LYS A 9 16.80 7.34 -10.77
CA LYS A 9 17.44 8.61 -11.17
C LYS A 9 18.05 9.33 -9.99
N ILE A 10 17.35 9.32 -8.85
CA ILE A 10 17.87 9.87 -7.58
C ILE A 10 19.13 9.11 -7.16
N ALA A 11 19.09 7.77 -7.14
CA ALA A 11 20.23 6.95 -6.81
C ALA A 11 21.42 7.19 -7.75
N GLN A 12 21.18 7.31 -9.05
CA GLN A 12 22.22 7.59 -10.04
C GLN A 12 22.88 8.95 -9.78
N ARG A 13 22.11 10.00 -9.49
CA ARG A 13 22.64 11.33 -9.17
C ARG A 13 23.47 11.30 -7.88
N LEU A 14 22.98 10.65 -6.84
CA LEU A 14 23.66 10.55 -5.55
C LEU A 14 24.96 9.74 -5.66
N ASN A 15 24.99 8.67 -6.44
CA ASN A 15 26.19 7.85 -6.66
C ASN A 15 27.23 8.57 -7.51
N THR A 16 26.85 9.40 -8.48
CA THR A 16 27.78 10.17 -9.32
C THR A 16 28.49 11.27 -8.53
N ASN A 17 27.86 11.83 -7.50
CA ASN A 17 28.47 12.85 -6.66
C ASN A 17 29.53 12.30 -5.68
N VAL A 18 29.69 10.99 -5.56
CA VAL A 18 30.69 10.36 -4.67
C VAL A 18 32.06 10.22 -5.37
N VAL A 19 32.15 10.49 -6.66
CA VAL A 19 33.39 10.33 -7.46
C VAL A 19 34.17 11.66 -7.49
N GLY A 20 34.52 12.20 -6.32
CA GLY A 20 35.39 13.39 -6.22
C GLY A 20 36.32 13.30 -5.03
N TYR A 21 37.57 13.80 -5.17
CA TYR A 21 38.66 13.75 -4.18
C TYR A 21 38.35 14.35 -2.79
N SER A 22 37.22 15.03 -2.59
CA SER A 22 36.76 15.62 -1.33
C SER A 22 35.71 14.78 -0.56
N ALA A 23 35.31 13.63 -1.08
CA ALA A 23 34.18 12.86 -0.54
C ALA A 23 34.51 11.98 0.69
N ALA A 24 35.73 12.02 1.19
CA ALA A 24 36.15 11.15 2.30
C ALA A 24 35.76 11.68 3.70
N LYS A 25 35.20 12.88 3.84
CA LYS A 25 34.93 13.48 5.17
C LYS A 25 33.46 13.73 5.52
N GLU A 26 32.54 13.72 4.54
CA GLU A 26 31.09 13.86 4.80
C GLU A 26 30.30 12.90 3.90
N ALA A 27 30.50 11.62 4.05
CA ALA A 27 29.53 10.65 3.57
C ALA A 27 28.26 10.82 4.41
N VAL A 28 27.40 11.77 4.04
CA VAL A 28 26.01 11.81 4.50
C VAL A 28 25.49 10.39 4.27
N LYS A 29 25.14 9.68 5.36
CA LYS A 29 24.55 8.35 5.28
C LYS A 29 23.27 8.45 4.48
N ILE A 30 23.36 8.21 3.17
CA ILE A 30 22.20 8.20 2.28
C ILE A 30 21.31 7.05 2.73
N ASP A 31 20.13 7.38 3.19
CA ASP A 31 19.11 6.39 3.49
C ASP A 31 18.57 5.79 2.17
N ARG A 32 19.08 4.60 1.85
CA ARG A 32 18.66 3.85 0.65
C ARG A 32 17.25 3.30 0.75
N GLY A 33 16.67 3.26 1.95
CA GLY A 33 15.31 2.81 2.18
C GLY A 33 14.26 3.85 1.78
N ASN A 34 14.63 5.14 1.77
CA ASN A 34 13.75 6.23 1.39
C ASN A 34 14.47 7.25 0.51
N LEU A 35 14.75 6.88 -0.73
CA LEU A 35 15.43 7.76 -1.69
C LEU A 35 14.62 8.99 -2.07
N MET A 36 13.28 8.93 -1.96
CA MET A 36 12.38 10.03 -2.32
C MET A 36 12.63 11.30 -1.50
N GLN A 37 13.16 11.20 -0.29
CA GLN A 37 13.50 12.37 0.53
C GLN A 37 14.59 13.28 -0.10
N TYR A 38 15.36 12.72 -1.04
CA TYR A 38 16.43 13.43 -1.73
C TYR A 38 16.01 13.95 -3.12
N ILE A 39 14.70 13.90 -3.44
CA ILE A 39 14.21 14.31 -4.76
C ILE A 39 14.56 15.78 -5.06
N ALA A 40 15.02 16.03 -6.27
CA ALA A 40 15.39 17.34 -6.76
C ALA A 40 14.81 17.58 -8.17
N PRO A 41 14.66 18.85 -8.60
CA PRO A 41 14.17 19.18 -9.94
C PRO A 41 14.95 18.51 -11.07
N GLN A 42 16.24 18.26 -10.86
CA GLN A 42 17.11 17.57 -11.83
C GLN A 42 16.69 16.12 -12.05
N ASP A 43 16.15 15.44 -11.02
CA ASP A 43 15.68 14.08 -11.12
C ASP A 43 14.43 13.99 -12.00
N LEU A 44 13.51 14.96 -11.86
CA LEU A 44 12.33 15.10 -12.70
C LEU A 44 12.71 15.31 -14.17
N LYS A 45 13.70 16.18 -14.42
CA LYS A 45 14.23 16.40 -15.78
C LYS A 45 14.83 15.11 -16.35
N SER A 46 15.65 14.41 -15.56
CA SER A 46 16.28 13.14 -15.95
C SER A 46 15.27 12.00 -16.12
N PHE A 47 14.11 12.10 -15.47
CA PHE A 47 13.01 11.17 -15.60
C PHE A 47 12.17 11.41 -16.86
N GLY A 48 12.23 12.63 -17.44
CA GLY A 48 11.58 12.97 -18.70
C GLY A 48 10.58 14.11 -18.64
N LEU A 49 10.47 14.84 -17.51
CA LEU A 49 9.67 16.05 -17.47
C LEU A 49 10.36 17.17 -18.22
N ILE A 50 9.56 17.93 -19.00
CA ILE A 50 10.06 19.09 -19.70
C ILE A 50 10.32 20.26 -18.72
N PRO A 51 11.35 21.07 -18.97
CA PRO A 51 11.76 22.17 -18.08
C PRO A 51 10.64 23.17 -17.78
N GLU A 52 9.76 23.44 -18.74
CA GLU A 52 8.65 24.38 -18.60
C GLU A 52 7.65 23.93 -17.53
N ILE A 53 7.37 22.62 -17.43
CA ILE A 53 6.50 22.08 -16.38
C ILE A 53 7.21 22.13 -15.04
N ILE A 54 8.50 21.76 -14.99
CA ILE A 54 9.28 21.81 -13.75
C ILE A 54 9.32 23.24 -13.18
N GLY A 55 9.50 24.23 -14.05
CA GLY A 55 9.50 25.64 -13.64
C GLY A 55 8.16 26.16 -13.09
N ARG A 56 7.07 25.46 -13.38
CA ARG A 56 5.71 25.76 -12.85
C ARG A 56 5.37 24.99 -11.57
N LEU A 57 6.24 24.09 -11.11
CA LEU A 57 6.09 23.34 -9.87
C LEU A 57 6.89 24.06 -8.76
N PRO A 58 6.28 25.00 -8.01
CA PRO A 58 7.02 25.83 -7.05
C PRO A 58 7.49 25.04 -5.83
N VAL A 59 6.84 23.92 -5.54
CA VAL A 59 7.15 23.06 -4.39
C VAL A 59 7.30 21.63 -4.85
N LEU A 60 8.42 21.03 -4.50
CA LEU A 60 8.71 19.62 -4.68
C LEU A 60 8.75 18.95 -3.32
N THR A 61 7.91 17.96 -3.12
CA THR A 61 7.82 17.20 -1.86
C THR A 61 7.67 15.72 -2.12
N TYR A 62 7.74 14.92 -1.07
CA TYR A 62 7.63 13.47 -1.14
C TYR A 62 6.74 12.95 -0.02
N LEU A 63 6.28 11.71 -0.16
CA LEU A 63 5.57 10.98 0.87
C LEU A 63 6.45 9.81 1.34
N ASN A 64 6.48 9.60 2.64
CA ASN A 64 7.14 8.44 3.20
C ASN A 64 6.39 7.15 2.82
N PRO A 65 7.10 6.03 2.66
CA PRO A 65 6.48 4.72 2.55
C PRO A 65 5.56 4.46 3.74
N LEU A 66 4.43 3.80 3.50
CA LEU A 66 3.53 3.38 4.57
C LEU A 66 4.19 2.26 5.38
N ASP A 67 4.29 2.47 6.68
CA ASP A 67 4.70 1.43 7.61
C ASP A 67 3.54 0.48 7.95
N ARG A 68 3.84 -0.58 8.69
CA ARG A 68 2.87 -1.58 9.13
C ARG A 68 1.72 -0.96 9.93
N THR A 69 2.04 -0.02 10.82
CA THR A 69 1.07 0.66 11.68
C THR A 69 0.13 1.52 10.87
N ALA A 70 0.66 2.29 9.90
CA ALA A 70 -0.15 3.10 9.00
C ALA A 70 -1.10 2.25 8.15
N LEU A 71 -0.63 1.12 7.60
CA LEU A 71 -1.47 0.20 6.82
C LEU A 71 -2.60 -0.38 7.68
N ARG A 72 -2.31 -0.78 8.92
CA ARG A 72 -3.33 -1.26 9.86
C ARG A 72 -4.36 -0.18 10.19
N ASN A 73 -3.91 1.04 10.49
CA ASN A 73 -4.80 2.15 10.80
C ASN A 73 -5.71 2.48 9.59
N ILE A 74 -5.21 2.41 8.36
CA ILE A 74 -6.02 2.61 7.15
C ILE A 74 -7.18 1.61 7.06
N LEU A 75 -6.99 0.37 7.53
CA LEU A 75 -8.06 -0.65 7.53
C LEU A 75 -9.19 -0.33 8.51
N THR A 76 -8.88 0.26 9.69
CA THR A 76 -9.80 0.28 10.84
C THR A 76 -10.20 1.67 11.29
N GLU A 77 -9.29 2.67 11.27
CA GLU A 77 -9.50 3.97 11.90
C GLU A 77 -10.45 4.92 11.15
N PRO A 78 -10.34 5.11 9.83
CA PRO A 78 -11.18 6.07 9.11
C PRO A 78 -12.67 5.81 9.34
N LYS A 79 -13.48 6.88 9.33
CA LYS A 79 -14.95 6.76 9.43
C LYS A 79 -15.51 5.82 8.38
N ASN A 80 -14.93 5.86 7.17
CA ASN A 80 -15.31 5.03 6.04
C ASN A 80 -14.18 4.04 5.69
N SER A 81 -13.62 3.38 6.70
CA SER A 81 -12.58 2.36 6.47
C SER A 81 -13.17 1.16 5.73
N ILE A 82 -12.31 0.42 5.03
CA ILE A 82 -12.71 -0.75 4.22
C ILE A 82 -13.51 -1.74 5.08
N ILE A 83 -13.02 -2.06 6.26
CA ILE A 83 -13.67 -2.99 7.19
C ILE A 83 -15.04 -2.49 7.62
N LYS A 84 -15.17 -1.20 7.98
CA LYS A 84 -16.46 -0.62 8.37
C LYS A 84 -17.49 -0.61 7.24
N GLN A 85 -17.03 -0.46 5.98
CA GLN A 85 -17.91 -0.58 4.81
C GLN A 85 -18.53 -1.98 4.73
N TYR A 86 -17.70 -3.04 4.88
CA TYR A 86 -18.22 -4.42 4.88
C TYR A 86 -19.14 -4.69 6.05
N VAL A 87 -18.77 -4.29 7.27
CA VAL A 87 -19.64 -4.42 8.45
C VAL A 87 -20.97 -3.77 8.20
N LYS A 88 -21.00 -2.55 7.65
CA LYS A 88 -22.24 -1.84 7.34
C LYS A 88 -23.06 -2.52 6.25
N LEU A 89 -22.41 -3.06 5.23
CA LEU A 89 -23.06 -3.81 4.15
C LEU A 89 -23.80 -5.03 4.70
N PHE A 90 -23.12 -5.85 5.51
CA PHE A 90 -23.70 -7.04 6.13
C PHE A 90 -24.81 -6.69 7.16
N GLU A 91 -24.66 -5.58 7.88
CA GLU A 91 -25.69 -5.09 8.79
C GLU A 91 -27.01 -4.78 8.05
N MET A 92 -26.93 -4.26 6.81
CA MET A 92 -28.11 -4.01 5.97
C MET A 92 -28.84 -5.31 5.59
N ASP A 93 -28.13 -6.41 5.48
CA ASP A 93 -28.66 -7.76 5.24
C ASP A 93 -29.07 -8.49 6.54
N GLY A 94 -29.00 -7.81 7.69
CA GLY A 94 -29.34 -8.36 9.00
C GLY A 94 -28.27 -9.26 9.61
N VAL A 95 -27.05 -9.25 9.07
CA VAL A 95 -25.94 -10.10 9.52
C VAL A 95 -24.92 -9.31 10.30
N LYS A 96 -24.54 -9.78 11.48
CA LYS A 96 -23.46 -9.20 12.28
C LYS A 96 -22.10 -9.75 11.79
N LEU A 97 -21.33 -8.93 11.06
CA LEU A 97 -20.00 -9.28 10.59
C LEU A 97 -18.94 -8.86 11.62
N GLU A 98 -18.07 -9.78 11.99
CA GLU A 98 -16.94 -9.56 12.90
C GLU A 98 -15.65 -10.10 12.29
N PHE A 99 -14.51 -9.52 12.66
CA PHE A 99 -13.18 -9.96 12.23
C PHE A 99 -12.34 -10.29 13.46
N GLU A 100 -11.64 -11.39 13.44
CA GLU A 100 -10.61 -11.67 14.43
C GLU A 100 -9.45 -10.67 14.30
N PRO A 101 -8.85 -10.21 15.42
CA PRO A 101 -7.73 -9.25 15.38
C PRO A 101 -6.55 -9.70 14.51
N GLU A 102 -6.29 -11.00 14.48
CA GLU A 102 -5.23 -11.65 13.71
C GLU A 102 -5.41 -11.50 12.19
N VAL A 103 -6.67 -11.37 11.74
CA VAL A 103 -6.99 -11.18 10.32
C VAL A 103 -6.44 -9.84 9.82
N PHE A 104 -6.50 -8.79 10.65
CA PHE A 104 -5.96 -7.47 10.27
C PHE A 104 -4.44 -7.52 10.07
N GLU A 105 -3.74 -8.20 10.98
CA GLU A 105 -2.30 -8.40 10.86
C GLU A 105 -1.95 -9.20 9.60
N TYR A 106 -2.71 -10.26 9.32
CA TYR A 106 -2.52 -11.07 8.11
C TYR A 106 -2.73 -10.26 6.82
N ILE A 107 -3.77 -9.41 6.76
CA ILE A 107 -4.03 -8.53 5.60
C ILE A 107 -2.86 -7.57 5.39
N VAL A 108 -2.35 -6.95 6.47
CA VAL A 108 -1.21 -6.04 6.42
C VAL A 108 0.05 -6.75 5.97
N ASP A 109 0.32 -7.96 6.49
CA ASP A 109 1.48 -8.77 6.09
C ASP A 109 1.44 -9.09 4.60
N LYS A 110 0.28 -9.48 4.08
CA LYS A 110 0.10 -9.75 2.65
C LYS A 110 0.25 -8.50 1.79
N ALA A 111 -0.23 -7.34 2.25
CA ALA A 111 -0.04 -6.08 1.54
C ALA A 111 1.45 -5.68 1.44
N ILE A 112 2.22 -5.92 2.49
CA ILE A 112 3.67 -5.68 2.52
C ILE A 112 4.40 -6.70 1.62
N GLU A 113 4.09 -7.99 1.76
CA GLU A 113 4.68 -9.07 0.96
C GLU A 113 4.52 -8.83 -0.55
N TYR A 114 3.33 -8.42 -0.96
CA TYR A 114 3.01 -8.15 -2.37
C TYR A 114 3.37 -6.72 -2.83
N LYS A 115 3.89 -5.88 -1.94
CA LYS A 115 4.25 -4.47 -2.22
C LYS A 115 3.10 -3.63 -2.79
N LEU A 116 1.88 -3.91 -2.35
CA LEU A 116 0.66 -3.30 -2.91
C LEU A 116 0.32 -1.93 -2.31
N GLY A 117 0.89 -1.57 -1.17
CA GLY A 117 0.54 -0.35 -0.44
C GLY A 117 -0.93 -0.30 -0.01
N ALA A 118 -1.44 0.91 0.26
CA ALA A 118 -2.81 1.09 0.76
C ALA A 118 -3.91 0.61 -0.20
N ARG A 119 -3.71 0.74 -1.51
CA ARG A 119 -4.69 0.27 -2.52
C ARG A 119 -4.85 -1.25 -2.49
N GLY A 120 -3.76 -1.96 -2.26
CA GLY A 120 -3.79 -3.41 -2.19
C GLY A 120 -4.53 -3.97 -0.98
N LEU A 121 -4.66 -3.19 0.11
CA LEU A 121 -5.48 -3.60 1.25
C LEU A 121 -6.93 -3.87 0.83
N ARG A 122 -7.48 -3.02 -0.05
CA ARG A 122 -8.83 -3.21 -0.57
C ARG A 122 -8.95 -4.51 -1.35
N SER A 123 -8.05 -4.76 -2.29
CA SER A 123 -8.07 -5.98 -3.12
C SER A 123 -7.91 -7.25 -2.29
N ILE A 124 -7.10 -7.21 -1.23
CA ILE A 124 -6.95 -8.35 -0.30
C ILE A 124 -8.25 -8.60 0.46
N VAL A 125 -8.86 -7.55 1.03
CA VAL A 125 -10.15 -7.67 1.75
C VAL A 125 -11.25 -8.15 0.81
N GLU A 126 -11.35 -7.60 -0.40
CA GLU A 126 -12.30 -8.05 -1.42
C GLU A 126 -12.12 -9.54 -1.74
N THR A 127 -10.89 -10.00 -1.88
CA THR A 127 -10.58 -11.42 -2.12
C THR A 127 -11.06 -12.30 -0.97
N ILE A 128 -10.85 -11.88 0.29
CA ILE A 128 -11.30 -12.64 1.47
C ILE A 128 -12.82 -12.66 1.56
N MET A 129 -13.47 -11.56 1.25
CA MET A 129 -14.91 -11.36 1.46
C MET A 129 -15.78 -11.83 0.28
N ASN A 130 -15.19 -12.11 -0.88
CA ASN A 130 -15.94 -12.40 -2.10
C ASN A 130 -16.97 -13.54 -1.92
N ASP A 131 -16.56 -14.69 -1.42
CA ASP A 131 -17.44 -15.84 -1.25
C ASP A 131 -18.52 -15.57 -0.19
N VAL A 132 -18.13 -14.94 0.93
CA VAL A 132 -19.04 -14.59 2.03
C VAL A 132 -20.15 -13.66 1.59
N MET A 133 -19.85 -12.68 0.72
CA MET A 133 -20.86 -11.74 0.19
C MET A 133 -21.94 -12.44 -0.62
N PHE A 134 -21.62 -13.56 -1.28
CA PHE A 134 -22.61 -14.32 -2.05
C PHE A 134 -23.36 -15.35 -1.21
N GLU A 135 -22.68 -16.01 -0.27
CA GLU A 135 -23.22 -17.16 0.45
C GLU A 135 -24.08 -16.74 1.65
N ILE A 136 -23.59 -15.80 2.46
CA ILE A 136 -24.19 -15.47 3.75
C ILE A 136 -25.60 -14.87 3.64
N PRO A 137 -25.92 -13.96 2.71
CA PRO A 137 -27.29 -13.43 2.59
C PRO A 137 -28.33 -14.50 2.31
N SER A 138 -27.91 -15.62 1.68
CA SER A 138 -28.79 -16.75 1.35
C SER A 138 -28.97 -17.75 2.49
N GLN A 139 -28.16 -17.70 3.55
CA GLN A 139 -28.09 -18.74 4.59
C GLN A 139 -28.83 -18.40 5.89
N GLN A 140 -29.57 -17.27 5.96
CA GLN A 140 -30.26 -16.79 7.17
C GLN A 140 -29.34 -16.78 8.44
N THR A 141 -28.08 -16.47 8.25
CA THR A 141 -27.06 -16.45 9.32
C THR A 141 -27.14 -15.09 10.03
N GLU A 142 -27.37 -15.08 11.33
CA GLU A 142 -27.42 -13.82 12.12
C GLU A 142 -26.03 -13.22 12.42
N ARG A 143 -24.98 -14.07 12.42
CA ARG A 143 -23.60 -13.64 12.76
C ARG A 143 -22.59 -14.42 11.95
N PHE A 144 -21.62 -13.70 11.38
CA PHE A 144 -20.47 -14.30 10.71
C PHE A 144 -19.15 -13.71 11.26
N VAL A 145 -18.18 -14.59 11.58
CA VAL A 145 -16.86 -14.19 12.05
C VAL A 145 -15.82 -14.60 11.01
N VAL A 146 -15.11 -13.62 10.49
CA VAL A 146 -13.96 -13.86 9.62
C VAL A 146 -12.77 -14.29 10.48
N THR A 147 -12.44 -15.56 10.45
CA THR A 147 -11.31 -16.14 11.16
C THR A 147 -10.03 -16.07 10.33
N LEU A 148 -8.87 -16.20 10.99
CA LEU A 148 -7.58 -16.24 10.32
C LEU A 148 -7.48 -17.40 9.31
N ASP A 149 -8.01 -18.58 9.67
CA ASP A 149 -7.98 -19.76 8.81
C ASP A 149 -8.84 -19.56 7.56
N TYR A 150 -10.02 -18.96 7.73
CA TYR A 150 -10.88 -18.59 6.62
C TYR A 150 -10.15 -17.61 5.66
N ALA A 151 -9.53 -16.55 6.20
CA ALA A 151 -8.79 -15.59 5.41
C ALA A 151 -7.65 -16.23 4.62
N LYS A 152 -6.88 -17.13 5.23
CA LYS A 152 -5.82 -17.90 4.56
C LYS A 152 -6.36 -18.79 3.45
N GLN A 153 -7.49 -19.47 3.68
CA GLN A 153 -8.12 -20.34 2.70
C GLN A 153 -8.56 -19.56 1.47
N GLN A 154 -9.21 -18.40 1.64
CA GLN A 154 -9.66 -17.55 0.53
C GLN A 154 -8.49 -16.98 -0.26
N MET A 155 -7.44 -16.50 0.42
CA MET A 155 -6.23 -16.04 -0.24
C MET A 155 -5.50 -17.17 -0.99
N GLY A 156 -5.55 -18.40 -0.49
CA GLY A 156 -4.98 -19.56 -1.17
C GLY A 156 -5.72 -19.96 -2.45
N LYS A 157 -7.04 -19.74 -2.52
CA LYS A 157 -7.85 -19.97 -3.73
C LYS A 157 -7.60 -18.89 -4.79
N ALA A 158 -7.26 -17.67 -4.36
CA ALA A 158 -7.05 -16.55 -5.24
C ALA A 158 -5.76 -16.71 -6.05
N ASN A 159 -5.84 -16.45 -7.35
CA ASN A 159 -4.66 -16.44 -8.20
C ASN A 159 -3.85 -15.17 -7.91
N VAL A 160 -2.75 -15.29 -7.16
CA VAL A 160 -1.91 -14.17 -6.68
C VAL A 160 -1.47 -13.23 -7.82
N SER A 161 -1.34 -13.76 -9.04
CA SER A 161 -1.00 -12.95 -10.22
C SER A 161 -2.04 -11.86 -10.56
N ARG A 162 -3.31 -12.04 -10.18
CA ARG A 162 -4.35 -11.01 -10.37
C ARG A 162 -4.23 -9.85 -9.39
N LEU A 163 -3.74 -10.10 -8.18
CA LEU A 163 -3.55 -9.07 -7.16
C LEU A 163 -2.36 -8.14 -7.47
N GLN A 164 -1.38 -8.62 -8.22
CA GLN A 164 -0.20 -7.86 -8.62
C GLN A 164 -0.45 -6.93 -9.84
N MET A 165 -1.56 -7.12 -10.55
CA MET A 165 -1.93 -6.34 -11.73
C MET A 165 -2.94 -5.20 -11.43
N ALA A 166 -3.44 -5.11 -10.22
CA ALA A 166 -4.37 -4.06 -9.77
C ALA A 166 -3.63 -2.92 -9.06
#